data_9f8a9b2db3fad8f2640a61e2d811e44b
#
_entry.id   9f8a9b2db3fad8f2640a61e2d811e44b
#
_cell.length_a   1.000
_cell.length_b   1.000
_cell.length_c   1.000
_cell.angle_alpha   90.00
_cell.angle_beta   90.00
_cell.angle_gamma   90.00
#
_symmetry.space_group_name_H-M   'P 1'
#
loop_
_entity.id
_entity.type
_entity.pdbx_description
1 polymer ?
#
loop_
_entity_poly.entity_id
_entity_poly.type
_entity_poly.pdbx_seq_one_letter_code
_entity_poly.pdbx_strand_id
1 'polypeptide(L)'
;MVAERAGPDGELVQRIQPLEVDGMRLMSMGFHIEEDQAVIWRGPLLHRTLTQFLQATEWGELDYLVIDMPPGTGDVALTLSQLLSISGAVIVCTPQKVALLDAIKAISMFNQVKIPVLGMVENMTGEIFGRGGARDKALELGVPFLGELPAEPEVRIRGDAGRISTLIDDDSPVRESLMSISQKVAIEVARQVTSGPG
;
A
#
# COMPACT_ATOMS: atom_id res chain seq x y z
N MET A 1 -17.31 11.14 5.74
CA MET A 1 -18.23 12.29 5.98
C MET A 1 -17.66 13.50 5.25
N VAL A 2 -18.48 14.24 4.51
CA VAL A 2 -18.01 15.45 3.79
C VAL A 2 -18.29 16.66 4.68
N ALA A 3 -17.27 17.45 4.97
CA ALA A 3 -17.41 18.71 5.71
C ALA A 3 -17.15 19.90 4.77
N GLU A 4 -17.92 20.97 4.91
CA GLU A 4 -17.66 22.23 4.20
C GLU A 4 -16.78 23.12 5.06
N ARG A 5 -15.68 23.61 4.52
CA ARG A 5 -14.80 24.58 5.16
C ARG A 5 -14.50 25.75 4.24
N ALA A 6 -14.29 26.92 4.81
CA ALA A 6 -13.82 28.08 4.07
C ALA A 6 -12.40 27.84 3.57
N GLY A 7 -12.21 27.89 2.26
CA GLY A 7 -10.89 27.94 1.62
C GLY A 7 -10.20 29.29 1.83
N PRO A 8 -8.92 29.40 1.40
CA PRO A 8 -8.14 30.63 1.56
C PRO A 8 -8.80 31.90 1.00
N ASP A 9 -9.62 31.75 -0.04
CA ASP A 9 -10.31 32.81 -0.73
C ASP A 9 -11.78 33.02 -0.26
N GLY A 10 -12.17 32.37 0.84
CA GLY A 10 -13.53 32.45 1.41
C GLY A 10 -14.57 31.59 0.70
N GLU A 11 -14.21 30.83 -0.33
CA GLU A 11 -15.08 29.85 -0.96
C GLU A 11 -15.26 28.61 -0.07
N LEU A 12 -16.48 28.04 -0.05
CA LEU A 12 -16.76 26.79 0.65
C LEU A 12 -16.17 25.64 -0.14
N VAL A 13 -15.12 25.03 0.40
CA VAL A 13 -14.46 23.85 -0.18
C VAL A 13 -14.97 22.60 0.55
N GLN A 14 -15.48 21.65 -0.20
CA GLN A 14 -15.82 20.33 0.35
C GLN A 14 -14.54 19.57 0.71
N ARG A 15 -14.41 19.22 1.99
CA ARG A 15 -13.32 18.41 2.51
C ARG A 15 -13.83 17.06 2.97
N ILE A 16 -13.04 16.02 2.76
CA ILE A 16 -13.36 14.67 3.20
C ILE A 16 -12.67 14.43 4.53
N GLN A 17 -13.43 14.05 5.55
CA GLN A 17 -12.86 13.64 6.83
C GLN A 17 -12.49 12.16 6.73
N PRO A 18 -11.21 11.79 6.94
CA PRO A 18 -10.80 10.39 6.99
C PRO A 18 -11.36 9.73 8.27
N LEU A 19 -11.47 8.43 8.26
CA LEU A 19 -11.70 7.67 9.49
C LEU A 19 -10.39 7.62 10.30
N GLU A 20 -10.51 7.72 11.62
CA GLU A 20 -9.39 7.49 12.53
C GLU A 20 -9.54 6.14 13.22
N VAL A 21 -8.53 5.27 13.05
CA VAL A 21 -8.46 3.95 13.70
C VAL A 21 -7.03 3.74 14.20
N ASP A 22 -6.88 3.49 15.47
CA ASP A 22 -5.58 3.21 16.12
C ASP A 22 -4.49 4.26 15.80
N GLY A 23 -4.87 5.54 15.74
CA GLY A 23 -3.99 6.65 15.42
C GLY A 23 -3.65 6.80 13.93
N MET A 24 -4.21 5.97 13.07
CA MET A 24 -4.08 6.08 11.61
C MET A 24 -5.30 6.75 10.99
N ARG A 25 -5.06 7.61 9.99
CA ARG A 25 -6.11 8.18 9.14
C ARG A 25 -6.33 7.27 7.93
N LEU A 26 -7.55 6.81 7.77
CA LEU A 26 -7.93 5.85 6.74
C LEU A 26 -8.92 6.46 5.74
N MET A 27 -8.69 6.20 4.47
CA MET A 27 -9.59 6.49 3.38
C MET A 27 -9.71 5.26 2.48
N SER A 28 -10.93 4.86 2.18
CA SER A 28 -11.21 3.75 1.28
C SER A 28 -12.39 4.05 0.39
N MET A 29 -12.35 3.53 -0.82
CA MET A 29 -13.47 3.55 -1.74
C MET A 29 -14.67 2.80 -1.17
N GLY A 30 -14.44 1.73 -0.41
CA GLY A 30 -15.48 0.97 0.27
C GLY A 30 -16.32 1.77 1.27
N PHE A 31 -15.81 2.91 1.78
CA PHE A 31 -16.60 3.77 2.68
C PHE A 31 -17.69 4.59 1.96
N HIS A 32 -17.68 4.59 0.62
CA HIS A 32 -18.60 5.39 -0.22
C HIS A 32 -19.55 4.53 -1.04
N ILE A 33 -19.51 3.22 -0.86
CA ILE A 33 -20.27 2.24 -1.65
C ILE A 33 -21.03 1.35 -0.67
N GLU A 34 -22.31 1.06 -0.97
CA GLU A 34 -23.08 0.08 -0.23
C GLU A 34 -22.54 -1.33 -0.46
N GLU A 35 -22.61 -2.22 0.54
CA GLU A 35 -21.97 -3.54 0.53
C GLU A 35 -22.41 -4.42 -0.64
N ASP A 36 -23.61 -4.22 -1.18
CA ASP A 36 -24.18 -4.96 -2.31
C ASP A 36 -24.01 -4.27 -3.66
N GLN A 37 -23.39 -3.08 -3.67
CA GLN A 37 -23.24 -2.29 -4.88
C GLN A 37 -21.95 -2.59 -5.63
N ALA A 38 -22.05 -3.21 -6.80
CA ALA A 38 -20.92 -3.37 -7.71
C ALA A 38 -20.62 -2.06 -8.45
N VAL A 39 -19.43 -1.51 -8.26
CA VAL A 39 -18.99 -0.32 -8.99
C VAL A 39 -18.01 -0.71 -10.08
N ILE A 40 -18.33 -0.36 -11.33
CA ILE A 40 -17.43 -0.55 -12.47
C ILE A 40 -16.51 0.66 -12.56
N TRP A 41 -15.26 0.48 -12.14
CA TRP A 41 -14.23 1.50 -12.19
C TRP A 41 -13.66 1.63 -13.59
N ARG A 42 -14.00 2.72 -14.28
CA ARG A 42 -13.37 3.09 -15.54
C ARG A 42 -12.25 4.09 -15.28
N GLY A 43 -11.20 4.08 -16.11
CA GLY A 43 -10.02 4.93 -15.93
C GLY A 43 -10.28 6.39 -15.52
N PRO A 44 -11.16 7.15 -16.21
CA PRO A 44 -11.45 8.53 -15.84
C PRO A 44 -12.08 8.70 -14.45
N LEU A 45 -12.95 7.76 -14.03
CA LEU A 45 -13.56 7.79 -12.71
C LEU A 45 -12.53 7.48 -11.62
N LEU A 46 -11.67 6.49 -11.86
CA LEU A 46 -10.59 6.11 -10.96
C LEU A 46 -9.61 7.29 -10.75
N HIS A 47 -9.18 7.94 -11.83
CA HIS A 47 -8.32 9.11 -11.75
C HIS A 47 -8.94 10.23 -10.91
N ARG A 48 -10.21 10.56 -11.17
CA ARG A 48 -10.94 11.58 -10.41
C ARG A 48 -11.04 11.22 -8.92
N THR A 49 -11.37 9.97 -8.61
CA THR A 49 -11.49 9.52 -7.22
C THR A 49 -10.16 9.55 -6.49
N LEU A 50 -9.08 9.10 -7.11
CA LEU A 50 -7.73 9.20 -6.55
C LEU A 50 -7.33 10.65 -6.29
N THR A 51 -7.56 11.53 -7.26
CA THR A 51 -7.29 12.96 -7.09
C THR A 51 -8.08 13.54 -5.91
N GLN A 52 -9.36 13.19 -5.80
CA GLN A 52 -10.21 13.63 -4.71
C GLN A 52 -9.72 13.08 -3.35
N PHE A 53 -9.34 11.81 -3.26
CA PHE A 53 -8.82 11.21 -2.02
C PHE A 53 -7.50 11.85 -1.58
N LEU A 54 -6.63 12.18 -2.52
CA LEU A 54 -5.35 12.79 -2.19
C LEU A 54 -5.46 14.26 -1.85
N GLN A 55 -6.29 15.03 -2.56
CA GLN A 55 -6.34 16.49 -2.47
C GLN A 55 -7.46 17.02 -1.58
N ALA A 56 -8.61 16.33 -1.52
CA ALA A 56 -9.77 16.79 -0.75
C ALA A 56 -9.85 16.21 0.65
N THR A 57 -9.10 15.13 0.97
CA THR A 57 -9.08 14.55 2.32
C THR A 57 -8.23 15.41 3.25
N GLU A 58 -8.75 15.63 4.47
CA GLU A 58 -8.03 16.33 5.52
C GLU A 58 -7.03 15.38 6.21
N TRP A 59 -5.93 15.10 5.51
CA TRP A 59 -4.89 14.20 6.03
C TRP A 59 -4.14 14.79 7.23
N GLY A 60 -4.08 16.14 7.36
CA GLY A 60 -3.26 16.80 8.37
C GLY A 60 -1.76 16.53 8.16
N GLU A 61 -1.01 16.57 9.25
CA GLU A 61 0.41 16.18 9.22
C GLU A 61 0.53 14.66 9.21
N LEU A 62 1.32 14.12 8.28
CA LEU A 62 1.58 12.70 8.11
C LEU A 62 3.09 12.46 8.03
N ASP A 63 3.59 11.47 8.76
CA ASP A 63 4.94 10.95 8.57
C ASP A 63 5.01 10.05 7.33
N TYR A 64 3.96 9.24 7.11
CA TYR A 64 3.85 8.30 6.00
C TYR A 64 2.43 8.30 5.43
N LEU A 65 2.34 8.22 4.10
CA LEU A 65 1.11 7.89 3.39
C LEU A 65 1.30 6.53 2.69
N VAL A 66 0.57 5.53 3.14
CA VAL A 66 0.59 4.19 2.53
C VAL A 66 -0.61 4.04 1.60
N ILE A 67 -0.34 3.70 0.34
CA ILE A 67 -1.37 3.55 -0.69
C ILE A 67 -1.45 2.08 -1.09
N ASP A 68 -2.56 1.43 -0.78
CA ASP A 68 -2.86 0.07 -1.23
C ASP A 68 -3.36 0.13 -2.68
N MET A 69 -2.59 -0.48 -3.57
CA MET A 69 -2.84 -0.42 -5.02
C MET A 69 -3.83 -1.51 -5.45
N PRO A 70 -4.85 -1.17 -6.26
CA PRO A 70 -5.68 -2.20 -6.87
C PRO A 70 -4.86 -3.08 -7.82
N PRO A 71 -5.22 -4.36 -8.01
CA PRO A 71 -4.46 -5.28 -8.83
C PRO A 71 -4.46 -4.88 -10.31
N GLY A 72 -3.32 -5.07 -10.98
CA GLY A 72 -3.20 -5.02 -12.45
C GLY A 72 -3.37 -3.65 -13.12
N THR A 73 -3.24 -2.54 -12.39
CA THR A 73 -3.59 -1.21 -12.91
C THR A 73 -2.40 -0.30 -13.15
N GLY A 74 -1.78 -0.41 -14.32
CA GLY A 74 -0.79 0.57 -14.79
C GLY A 74 -1.32 2.00 -14.78
N ASP A 75 -2.61 2.20 -15.04
CA ASP A 75 -3.26 3.51 -15.02
C ASP A 75 -3.25 4.16 -13.63
N VAL A 76 -3.41 3.37 -12.56
CA VAL A 76 -3.31 3.89 -11.19
C VAL A 76 -1.90 4.33 -10.86
N ALA A 77 -0.90 3.50 -11.17
CA ALA A 77 0.51 3.85 -10.95
C ALA A 77 0.90 5.11 -11.72
N LEU A 78 0.47 5.22 -12.98
CA LEU A 78 0.70 6.42 -13.79
C LEU A 78 0.00 7.65 -13.18
N THR A 79 -1.25 7.53 -12.78
CA THR A 79 -1.99 8.63 -12.13
C THR A 79 -1.29 9.08 -10.84
N LEU A 80 -0.90 8.14 -9.98
CA LEU A 80 -0.22 8.45 -8.74
C LEU A 80 1.14 9.11 -8.98
N SER A 81 1.91 8.65 -9.97
CA SER A 81 3.20 9.26 -10.32
C SER A 81 3.08 10.70 -10.85
N GLN A 82 1.91 11.06 -11.38
CA GLN A 82 1.61 12.43 -11.84
C GLN A 82 1.12 13.34 -10.71
N LEU A 83 0.46 12.77 -9.70
CA LEU A 83 -0.14 13.53 -8.60
C LEU A 83 0.78 13.68 -7.39
N LEU A 84 1.70 12.75 -7.18
CA LEU A 84 2.55 12.67 -5.99
C LEU A 84 4.00 12.33 -6.36
N SER A 85 4.92 12.88 -5.58
CA SER A 85 6.31 12.41 -5.54
C SER A 85 6.38 11.17 -4.64
N ILE A 86 6.18 9.98 -5.23
CA ILE A 86 6.13 8.72 -4.48
C ILE A 86 7.55 8.30 -4.10
N SER A 87 7.79 8.07 -2.80
CA SER A 87 9.09 7.64 -2.27
C SER A 87 9.49 6.25 -2.77
N GLY A 88 8.52 5.39 -3.06
CA GLY A 88 8.75 4.08 -3.66
C GLY A 88 7.61 3.10 -3.46
N ALA A 89 7.73 1.93 -4.07
CA ALA A 89 6.75 0.85 -4.04
C ALA A 89 7.32 -0.40 -3.36
N VAL A 90 6.51 -1.06 -2.53
CA VAL A 90 6.79 -2.38 -1.96
C VAL A 90 5.98 -3.40 -2.75
N ILE A 91 6.66 -4.44 -3.22
CA ILE A 91 6.02 -5.53 -3.96
C ILE A 91 5.72 -6.68 -3.00
N VAL A 92 4.45 -6.99 -2.83
CA VAL A 92 4.00 -8.11 -1.99
C VAL A 92 3.50 -9.24 -2.87
N CYS A 93 4.03 -10.44 -2.70
CA CYS A 93 3.61 -11.62 -3.46
C CYS A 93 3.72 -12.90 -2.62
N THR A 94 3.00 -13.94 -3.03
CA THR A 94 3.18 -15.29 -2.47
C THR A 94 4.37 -15.98 -3.15
N PRO A 95 4.94 -17.08 -2.57
CA PRO A 95 6.10 -17.77 -3.12
C PRO A 95 5.88 -18.47 -4.47
N GLN A 96 4.62 -18.62 -4.89
CA GLN A 96 4.24 -19.39 -6.07
C GLN A 96 4.72 -18.74 -7.36
N LYS A 97 5.15 -19.55 -8.33
CA LYS A 97 5.66 -19.07 -9.63
C LYS A 97 4.70 -18.14 -10.36
N VAL A 98 3.40 -18.41 -10.28
CA VAL A 98 2.37 -17.59 -10.93
C VAL A 98 2.31 -16.18 -10.32
N ALA A 99 2.37 -16.07 -8.99
CA ALA A 99 2.39 -14.78 -8.29
C ALA A 99 3.68 -13.99 -8.57
N LEU A 100 4.81 -14.70 -8.69
CA LEU A 100 6.09 -14.08 -9.04
C LEU A 100 6.09 -13.48 -10.44
N LEU A 101 5.37 -14.05 -11.40
CA LEU A 101 5.21 -13.44 -12.74
C LEU A 101 4.48 -12.09 -12.66
N ASP A 102 3.46 -11.98 -11.82
CA ASP A 102 2.75 -10.72 -11.64
C ASP A 102 3.60 -9.70 -10.86
N ALA A 103 4.38 -10.15 -9.89
CA ALA A 103 5.37 -9.30 -9.21
C ALA A 103 6.41 -8.70 -10.18
N ILE A 104 6.93 -9.50 -11.14
CA ILE A 104 7.84 -9.03 -12.18
C ILE A 104 7.18 -7.95 -13.05
N LYS A 105 5.92 -8.15 -13.45
CA LYS A 105 5.17 -7.16 -14.23
C LYS A 105 4.97 -5.86 -13.44
N ALA A 106 4.65 -5.97 -12.14
CA ALA A 106 4.51 -4.81 -11.27
C ALA A 106 5.82 -4.03 -11.14
N ILE A 107 6.95 -4.70 -10.95
CA ILE A 107 8.28 -4.07 -10.93
C ILE A 107 8.56 -3.34 -12.24
N SER A 108 8.31 -4.00 -13.39
CA SER A 108 8.48 -3.39 -14.71
C SER A 108 7.60 -2.15 -14.88
N MET A 109 6.35 -2.20 -14.44
CA MET A 109 5.42 -1.08 -14.47
C MET A 109 5.93 0.10 -13.63
N PHE A 110 6.34 -0.13 -12.37
CA PHE A 110 6.87 0.94 -11.53
C PHE A 110 8.13 1.58 -12.10
N ASN A 111 9.02 0.78 -12.69
CA ASN A 111 10.21 1.29 -13.39
C ASN A 111 9.83 2.19 -14.58
N GLN A 112 8.79 1.83 -15.35
CA GLN A 112 8.33 2.65 -16.49
C GLN A 112 7.79 4.02 -16.05
N VAL A 113 7.11 4.08 -14.92
CA VAL A 113 6.58 5.35 -14.36
C VAL A 113 7.57 6.02 -13.39
N LYS A 114 8.82 5.52 -13.33
CA LYS A 114 9.91 6.06 -12.49
C LYS A 114 9.61 6.10 -10.99
N ILE A 115 8.83 5.15 -10.49
CA ILE A 115 8.64 4.93 -9.06
C ILE A 115 9.67 3.92 -8.59
N PRO A 116 10.56 4.24 -7.64
CA PRO A 116 11.55 3.30 -7.12
C PRO A 116 10.89 2.07 -6.49
N VAL A 117 11.45 0.89 -6.73
CA VAL A 117 11.04 -0.34 -6.02
C VAL A 117 11.88 -0.48 -4.76
N LEU A 118 11.27 -0.30 -3.60
CA LEU A 118 11.92 -0.41 -2.29
C LEU A 118 12.32 -1.84 -1.95
N GLY A 119 11.58 -2.81 -2.48
CA GLY A 119 11.89 -4.22 -2.32
C GLY A 119 10.67 -5.13 -2.38
N MET A 120 10.90 -6.41 -2.11
CA MET A 120 9.89 -7.47 -2.14
C MET A 120 9.62 -8.03 -0.76
N VAL A 121 8.35 -8.31 -0.47
CA VAL A 121 7.87 -9.06 0.69
C VAL A 121 7.24 -10.36 0.21
N GLU A 122 7.63 -11.46 0.80
CA GLU A 122 6.99 -12.76 0.57
C GLU A 122 5.88 -12.97 1.59
N ASN A 123 4.65 -13.03 1.14
CA ASN A 123 3.47 -13.21 1.99
C ASN A 123 2.96 -14.65 1.94
N MET A 124 2.29 -15.09 3.00
CA MET A 124 1.66 -16.41 3.12
C MET A 124 2.66 -17.56 2.96
N THR A 125 3.88 -17.41 3.50
CA THR A 125 4.86 -18.49 3.47
C THR A 125 4.43 -19.67 4.34
N GLY A 126 4.75 -20.89 3.90
CA GLY A 126 4.41 -22.10 4.65
C GLY A 126 4.21 -23.32 3.76
N GLU A 127 3.66 -24.39 4.35
CA GLU A 127 3.53 -25.67 3.67
C GLU A 127 2.63 -25.61 2.42
N ILE A 128 1.59 -24.76 2.43
CA ILE A 128 0.61 -24.68 1.34
C ILE A 128 1.17 -23.92 0.12
N PHE A 129 1.81 -22.78 0.36
CA PHE A 129 2.28 -21.90 -0.72
C PHE A 129 3.78 -22.02 -1.00
N GLY A 130 4.54 -22.68 -0.14
CA GLY A 130 5.99 -22.79 -0.20
C GLY A 130 6.69 -21.63 0.49
N ARG A 131 7.98 -21.47 0.23
CA ARG A 131 8.84 -20.44 0.82
C ARG A 131 10.03 -20.15 -0.07
N GLY A 132 10.52 -18.90 -0.08
CA GLY A 132 11.76 -18.49 -0.70
C GLY A 132 11.64 -18.01 -2.15
N GLY A 133 10.50 -18.20 -2.81
CA GLY A 133 10.32 -17.80 -4.21
C GLY A 133 10.53 -16.31 -4.46
N ALA A 134 9.97 -15.45 -3.58
CA ALA A 134 10.16 -14.01 -3.71
C ALA A 134 11.59 -13.57 -3.31
N ARG A 135 12.21 -14.24 -2.35
CA ARG A 135 13.62 -13.98 -1.98
C ARG A 135 14.55 -14.24 -3.16
N ASP A 136 14.42 -15.41 -3.80
CA ASP A 136 15.24 -15.78 -4.94
C ASP A 136 15.02 -14.84 -6.12
N LYS A 137 13.76 -14.46 -6.35
CA LYS A 137 13.40 -13.51 -7.42
C LYS A 137 13.90 -12.09 -7.13
N ALA A 138 13.86 -11.63 -5.89
CA ALA A 138 14.43 -10.34 -5.49
C ALA A 138 15.94 -10.29 -5.76
N LEU A 139 16.66 -11.36 -5.43
CA LEU A 139 18.09 -11.49 -5.72
C LEU A 139 18.36 -11.46 -7.23
N GLU A 140 17.59 -12.21 -8.02
CA GLU A 140 17.72 -12.24 -9.49
C GLU A 140 17.51 -10.86 -10.12
N LEU A 141 16.52 -10.09 -9.60
CA LEU A 141 16.15 -8.78 -10.13
C LEU A 141 16.98 -7.63 -9.53
N GLY A 142 17.85 -7.91 -8.57
CA GLY A 142 18.65 -6.89 -7.90
C GLY A 142 17.85 -5.92 -7.04
N VAL A 143 16.66 -6.35 -6.54
CA VAL A 143 15.84 -5.56 -5.62
C VAL A 143 15.99 -6.08 -4.18
N PRO A 144 15.86 -5.23 -3.15
CA PRO A 144 15.94 -5.68 -1.75
C PRO A 144 14.88 -6.73 -1.41
N PHE A 145 15.23 -7.74 -0.61
CA PHE A 145 14.27 -8.63 0.04
C PHE A 145 13.97 -8.11 1.45
N LEU A 146 12.76 -7.62 1.64
CA LEU A 146 12.35 -6.96 2.89
C LEU A 146 11.98 -7.96 3.99
N GLY A 147 11.48 -9.13 3.61
CA GLY A 147 11.14 -10.16 4.58
C GLY A 147 10.04 -11.09 4.11
N GLU A 148 9.66 -11.98 5.00
CA GLU A 148 8.57 -12.95 4.77
C GLU A 148 7.56 -12.91 5.89
N LEU A 149 6.29 -13.14 5.56
CA LEU A 149 5.18 -13.24 6.49
C LEU A 149 4.56 -14.63 6.36
N PRO A 150 4.56 -15.45 7.44
CA PRO A 150 3.97 -16.77 7.38
C PRO A 150 2.44 -16.71 7.25
N ALA A 151 1.87 -17.78 6.66
CA ALA A 151 0.42 -17.97 6.58
C ALA A 151 -0.13 -18.42 7.94
N GLU A 152 -0.33 -17.46 8.84
CA GLU A 152 -0.84 -17.71 10.19
C GLU A 152 -2.35 -17.46 10.26
N PRO A 153 -3.15 -18.41 10.81
CA PRO A 153 -4.59 -18.22 10.97
C PRO A 153 -4.97 -16.97 11.75
N GLU A 154 -4.12 -16.55 12.69
CA GLU A 154 -4.33 -15.39 13.54
C GLU A 154 -4.40 -14.07 12.74
N VAL A 155 -3.66 -13.98 11.64
CA VAL A 155 -3.71 -12.82 10.73
C VAL A 155 -5.12 -12.64 10.17
N ARG A 156 -5.74 -13.75 9.69
CA ARG A 156 -7.11 -13.73 9.20
C ARG A 156 -8.11 -13.44 10.32
N ILE A 157 -8.00 -14.15 11.45
CA ILE A 157 -8.95 -14.03 12.57
C ILE A 157 -8.99 -12.59 13.11
N ARG A 158 -7.83 -11.97 13.33
CA ARG A 158 -7.75 -10.59 13.81
C ARG A 158 -8.17 -9.59 12.74
N GLY A 159 -7.86 -9.86 11.46
CA GLY A 159 -8.32 -9.06 10.32
C GLY A 159 -9.85 -9.06 10.18
N ASP A 160 -10.48 -10.24 10.15
CA ASP A 160 -11.94 -10.39 10.06
C ASP A 160 -12.68 -9.73 11.25
N ALA A 161 -12.04 -9.70 12.41
CA ALA A 161 -12.55 -9.04 13.61
C ALA A 161 -12.30 -7.51 13.66
N GLY A 162 -11.66 -6.93 12.64
CA GLY A 162 -11.29 -5.51 12.63
C GLY A 162 -10.22 -5.12 13.65
N ARG A 163 -9.41 -6.09 14.11
CA ARG A 163 -8.36 -5.91 15.12
C ARG A 163 -6.96 -6.12 14.55
N ILE A 164 -6.75 -5.65 13.33
CA ILE A 164 -5.48 -5.88 12.61
C ILE A 164 -4.27 -5.26 13.34
N SER A 165 -4.46 -4.15 14.03
CA SER A 165 -3.41 -3.48 14.83
C SER A 165 -2.84 -4.39 15.92
N THR A 166 -3.64 -5.31 16.45
CA THR A 166 -3.18 -6.26 17.49
C THR A 166 -2.19 -7.31 16.97
N LEU A 167 -1.94 -7.37 15.64
CA LEU A 167 -0.91 -8.25 15.08
C LEU A 167 0.51 -7.85 15.48
N ILE A 168 0.71 -6.65 16.04
CA ILE A 168 2.00 -6.21 16.60
C ILE A 168 2.08 -6.37 18.13
N ASP A 169 1.05 -6.91 18.78
CA ASP A 169 1.08 -7.22 20.19
C ASP A 169 2.06 -8.37 20.50
N ASP A 170 2.53 -8.47 21.73
CA ASP A 170 3.59 -9.40 22.14
C ASP A 170 3.22 -10.87 21.97
N ASP A 171 1.92 -11.20 22.00
CA ASP A 171 1.39 -12.55 21.81
C ASP A 171 1.19 -12.95 20.33
N SER A 172 1.44 -12.06 19.40
CA SER A 172 1.21 -12.31 17.98
C SER A 172 2.34 -13.13 17.36
N PRO A 173 2.03 -14.26 16.68
CA PRO A 173 3.03 -15.10 16.04
C PRO A 173 3.73 -14.43 14.85
N VAL A 174 3.17 -13.35 14.32
CA VAL A 174 3.72 -12.61 13.17
C VAL A 174 4.38 -11.28 13.53
N ARG A 175 4.36 -10.90 14.81
CA ARG A 175 4.87 -9.61 15.29
C ARG A 175 6.29 -9.33 14.81
N GLU A 176 7.21 -10.26 15.03
CA GLU A 176 8.62 -10.09 14.66
C GLU A 176 8.81 -9.87 13.16
N SER A 177 8.09 -10.65 12.35
CA SER A 177 8.12 -10.52 10.89
C SER A 177 7.60 -9.15 10.45
N LEU A 178 6.45 -8.70 10.97
CA LEU A 178 5.86 -7.41 10.65
C LEU A 178 6.78 -6.26 11.06
N MET A 179 7.32 -6.29 12.27
CA MET A 179 8.24 -5.26 12.76
C MET A 179 9.53 -5.20 11.94
N SER A 180 10.11 -6.36 11.60
CA SER A 180 11.31 -6.42 10.75
C SER A 180 11.06 -5.87 9.35
N ILE A 181 9.93 -6.23 8.73
CA ILE A 181 9.55 -5.73 7.40
C ILE A 181 9.34 -4.22 7.45
N SER A 182 8.59 -3.72 8.43
CA SER A 182 8.30 -2.29 8.59
C SER A 182 9.57 -1.46 8.77
N GLN A 183 10.51 -1.94 9.59
CA GLN A 183 11.82 -1.29 9.78
C GLN A 183 12.62 -1.22 8.48
N LYS A 184 12.67 -2.30 7.71
CA LYS A 184 13.37 -2.32 6.42
C LYS A 184 12.71 -1.39 5.40
N VAL A 185 11.38 -1.35 5.34
CA VAL A 185 10.65 -0.39 4.49
C VAL A 185 11.03 1.03 4.86
N ALA A 186 11.00 1.39 6.14
CA ALA A 186 11.39 2.72 6.61
C ALA A 186 12.83 3.09 6.23
N ILE A 187 13.77 2.13 6.35
CA ILE A 187 15.18 2.32 5.94
C ILE A 187 15.27 2.58 4.43
N GLU A 188 14.57 1.80 3.60
CA GLU A 188 14.62 1.99 2.15
C GLU A 188 13.96 3.31 1.73
N VAL A 189 12.86 3.73 2.36
CA VAL A 189 12.28 5.06 2.16
C VAL A 189 13.27 6.15 2.51
N ALA A 190 13.94 6.06 3.67
CA ALA A 190 14.94 7.05 4.08
C ALA A 190 16.11 7.14 3.09
N ARG A 191 16.55 6.01 2.53
CA ARG A 191 17.59 5.97 1.49
C ARG A 191 17.17 6.72 0.22
N GLN A 192 15.93 6.51 -0.24
CA GLN A 192 15.41 7.20 -1.42
C GLN A 192 15.32 8.71 -1.21
N VAL A 193 14.83 9.14 -0.04
CA VAL A 193 14.70 10.57 0.29
C VAL A 193 16.06 11.25 0.40
N THR A 194 17.06 10.56 0.98
CA THR A 194 18.42 11.11 1.14
C THR A 194 19.25 11.10 -0.13
N SER A 195 18.96 10.18 -1.07
CA SER A 195 19.67 10.10 -2.36
C SER A 195 19.25 11.18 -3.37
N GLY A 196 18.15 11.88 -3.10
CA GLY A 196 17.58 12.89 -4.00
C GLY A 196 16.97 12.28 -5.28
N PRO A 197 16.10 12.98 -5.98
CA PRO A 197 15.71 12.56 -7.32
C PRO A 197 16.92 12.76 -8.25
N GLY A 198 17.39 11.65 -8.85
CA GLY A 198 18.38 11.67 -9.91
C GLY A 198 17.86 12.30 -11.19
#